data_0c08af1b4d26f772466109fb85a97cb2
#
_entry.id   0c08af1b4d26f772466109fb85a97cb2
#
_cell.length_a   1.000
_cell.length_b   1.000
_cell.length_c   1.000
_cell.angle_alpha   90.00
_cell.angle_beta   90.00
_cell.angle_gamma   90.00
#
_symmetry.space_group_name_H-M   'P 1'
#
loop_
_entity.id
_entity.type
_entity.pdbx_description
1 polymer ?
#
loop_
_entity_poly.entity_id
_entity_poly.type
_entity_poly.pdbx_seq_one_letter_code
_entity_poly.pdbx_strand_id
1 'polypeptide(L)'
;MHDWVDADVIRHAIAAGLDDPALGSRQQWAAVASYVDDRGDDPWPDRRAMLAERAVPCDELRAWLAQDVATAAPLMGAFTSHDTTIEHAAVLVDPAEVARVAEWLGGRLGLEVSVVDARVVGGGFSRRMWRVELLVDGRETRVIVRIEQGGMFGTDTVREVHAMRALHGAGFAVPVVIAVEDTGGVLGEPFFVMEEVPGVVRLDEQGLDDIIRSVADLHELPARVLDDSGRSADQVVHDNIDYWRGMYREHAPESPLIEHGADWLHEHLRPTGPSVIVHGDAGPGNALFDAERGLTTIDWEFAHVGDAAEDWAYLALIRGRRTMDPDAWKARLATVAGVEYSQEQWRQWLAFNHFRGACVNLTARTVFEAGPRRTADQLAIGVAVHLRFLSQLADITCA
;
A
#
# COMPACT_ATOMS: atom_id res chain seq x y z
N MET A 1 14.82 11.65 9.01
CA MET A 1 14.64 13.08 8.69
C MET A 1 14.31 13.20 7.22
N HIS A 2 13.30 13.99 6.89
CA HIS A 2 12.84 14.07 5.51
C HIS A 2 13.61 15.18 4.78
N ASP A 3 14.67 14.82 4.07
CA ASP A 3 15.27 15.72 3.09
C ASP A 3 14.35 15.79 1.86
N TRP A 4 14.23 16.95 1.27
CA TRP A 4 13.47 17.05 0.02
C TRP A 4 14.23 16.33 -1.10
N VAL A 5 13.46 15.70 -1.98
CA VAL A 5 14.04 15.12 -3.20
C VAL A 5 14.72 16.22 -4.00
N ASP A 6 15.91 15.95 -4.52
CA ASP A 6 16.66 16.91 -5.32
C ASP A 6 15.82 17.43 -6.49
N ALA A 7 15.77 18.76 -6.63
CA ALA A 7 14.98 19.42 -7.67
C ALA A 7 15.41 19.00 -9.08
N ASP A 8 16.69 18.76 -9.31
CA ASP A 8 17.17 18.36 -10.63
C ASP A 8 16.77 16.92 -10.96
N VAL A 9 16.73 16.03 -9.97
CA VAL A 9 16.19 14.67 -10.13
C VAL A 9 14.71 14.73 -10.54
N ILE A 10 13.94 15.62 -9.89
CA ILE A 10 12.50 15.77 -10.22
C ILE A 10 12.35 16.39 -11.62
N ARG A 11 13.10 17.44 -11.98
CA ARG A 11 13.04 18.06 -13.31
C ARG A 11 13.37 17.08 -14.42
N HIS A 12 14.37 16.22 -14.23
CA HIS A 12 14.68 15.15 -15.18
C HIS A 12 13.53 14.14 -15.29
N ALA A 13 12.90 13.78 -14.16
CA ALA A 13 11.74 12.88 -14.17
C ALA A 13 10.53 13.51 -14.90
N ILE A 14 10.26 14.82 -14.71
CA ILE A 14 9.21 15.55 -15.44
C ILE A 14 9.48 15.48 -16.96
N ALA A 15 10.70 15.78 -17.40
CA ALA A 15 11.05 15.74 -18.82
C ALA A 15 10.80 14.34 -19.41
N ALA A 16 11.26 13.29 -18.75
CA ALA A 16 11.02 11.91 -19.19
C ALA A 16 9.53 11.53 -19.15
N GLY A 17 8.81 11.94 -18.11
CA GLY A 17 7.42 11.59 -17.91
C GLY A 17 6.44 12.30 -18.86
N LEU A 18 6.83 13.45 -19.42
CA LEU A 18 6.03 14.13 -20.45
C LEU A 18 6.05 13.37 -21.78
N ASP A 19 7.11 12.59 -22.04
CA ASP A 19 7.29 11.80 -23.24
C ASP A 19 6.80 10.34 -23.08
N ASP A 20 6.67 9.86 -21.82
CA ASP A 20 6.21 8.50 -21.51
C ASP A 20 4.98 8.50 -20.61
N PRO A 21 3.77 8.29 -21.13
CA PRO A 21 2.53 8.23 -20.35
C PRO A 21 2.51 7.14 -19.25
N ALA A 22 3.38 6.13 -19.35
CA ALA A 22 3.49 5.07 -18.34
C ALA A 22 4.15 5.58 -17.04
N LEU A 23 4.79 6.76 -17.04
CA LEU A 23 5.41 7.37 -15.88
C LEU A 23 4.48 8.35 -15.16
N GLY A 24 3.38 8.75 -15.78
CA GLY A 24 2.39 9.66 -15.23
C GLY A 24 1.66 10.47 -16.30
N SER A 25 0.45 10.91 -16.00
CA SER A 25 -0.30 11.79 -16.87
C SER A 25 0.32 13.20 -16.92
N ARG A 26 0.02 13.97 -17.95
CA ARG A 26 0.43 15.37 -18.06
C ARG A 26 -0.05 16.22 -16.88
N GLN A 27 -1.25 15.93 -16.36
CA GLN A 27 -1.79 16.64 -15.20
C GLN A 27 -1.01 16.32 -13.92
N GLN A 28 -0.61 15.05 -13.71
CA GLN A 28 0.22 14.65 -12.59
C GLN A 28 1.59 15.35 -12.66
N TRP A 29 2.24 15.35 -13.82
CA TRP A 29 3.52 16.03 -13.99
C TRP A 29 3.41 17.56 -13.87
N ALA A 30 2.30 18.16 -14.24
CA ALA A 30 2.04 19.59 -13.99
C ALA A 30 1.94 19.89 -12.48
N ALA A 31 1.31 19.01 -11.69
CA ALA A 31 1.25 19.15 -10.23
C ALA A 31 2.64 18.97 -9.60
N VAL A 32 3.45 18.05 -10.12
CA VAL A 32 4.85 17.86 -9.69
C VAL A 32 5.69 19.10 -10.02
N ALA A 33 5.52 19.69 -11.19
CA ALA A 33 6.22 20.93 -11.58
C ALA A 33 5.87 22.09 -10.64
N SER A 34 4.57 22.28 -10.35
CA SER A 34 4.12 23.30 -9.39
C SER A 34 4.77 23.11 -8.02
N TYR A 35 4.85 21.87 -7.52
CA TYR A 35 5.54 21.57 -6.26
C TYR A 35 7.01 21.99 -6.30
N VAL A 36 7.73 21.72 -7.39
CA VAL A 36 9.16 22.09 -7.51
C VAL A 36 9.35 23.59 -7.54
N ASP A 37 8.46 24.29 -8.25
CA ASP A 37 8.54 25.76 -8.39
C ASP A 37 8.19 26.48 -7.07
N ASP A 38 7.25 25.94 -6.30
CA ASP A 38 6.69 26.60 -5.11
C ASP A 38 7.42 26.24 -3.80
N ARG A 39 8.19 25.14 -3.76
CA ARG A 39 8.74 24.61 -2.50
C ARG A 39 9.84 25.45 -1.86
N GLY A 40 10.54 26.29 -2.63
CA GLY A 40 11.69 27.05 -2.15
C GLY A 40 12.91 26.18 -1.78
N ASP A 41 13.70 26.64 -0.81
CA ASP A 41 14.87 25.90 -0.31
C ASP A 41 14.46 24.84 0.71
N ASP A 42 15.20 23.71 0.75
CA ASP A 42 14.99 22.66 1.72
C ASP A 42 15.32 23.13 3.15
N PRO A 43 14.35 23.16 4.07
CA PRO A 43 14.58 23.62 5.44
C PRO A 43 15.25 22.55 6.34
N TRP A 44 15.35 21.31 5.92
CA TRP A 44 15.77 20.22 6.79
C TRP A 44 17.25 20.20 7.17
N PRO A 45 18.21 20.68 6.38
CA PRO A 45 19.58 20.82 6.85
C PRO A 45 19.69 21.66 8.13
N ASP A 46 19.00 22.81 8.18
CA ASP A 46 19.00 23.68 9.37
C ASP A 46 18.23 23.04 10.54
N ARG A 47 17.07 22.44 10.26
CA ARG A 47 16.27 21.73 11.27
C ARG A 47 17.05 20.57 11.90
N ARG A 48 17.85 19.83 11.12
CA ARG A 48 18.74 18.77 11.64
C ARG A 48 19.81 19.32 12.58
N ALA A 49 20.43 20.45 12.22
CA ALA A 49 21.38 21.10 13.08
C ALA A 49 20.73 21.47 14.44
N MET A 50 19.52 22.02 14.42
CA MET A 50 18.76 22.32 15.64
C MET A 50 18.46 21.09 16.47
N LEU A 51 18.06 19.96 15.84
CA LEU A 51 17.82 18.69 16.54
C LEU A 51 19.09 18.10 17.17
N ALA A 52 20.26 18.36 16.57
CA ALA A 52 21.56 17.93 17.11
C ALA A 52 22.02 18.81 18.29
N GLU A 53 21.63 20.10 18.31
CA GLU A 53 22.04 21.05 19.32
C GLU A 53 21.14 21.05 20.57
N ARG A 54 19.85 20.76 20.42
CA ARG A 54 18.85 20.79 21.49
C ARG A 54 17.71 19.81 21.29
N ALA A 55 17.04 19.43 22.38
CA ALA A 55 15.73 18.79 22.28
C ALA A 55 14.73 19.80 21.67
N VAL A 56 14.11 19.44 20.56
CA VAL A 56 13.06 20.25 19.91
C VAL A 56 11.70 19.86 20.49
N PRO A 57 10.91 20.80 21.01
CA PRO A 57 9.58 20.52 21.54
C PRO A 57 8.65 19.95 20.47
N CYS A 58 7.75 19.08 20.86
CA CYS A 58 6.75 18.46 19.97
C CYS A 58 5.92 19.49 19.18
N ASP A 59 5.57 20.60 19.80
CA ASP A 59 4.82 21.68 19.10
C ASP A 59 5.60 22.31 17.95
N GLU A 60 6.92 22.48 18.13
CA GLU A 60 7.80 22.97 17.07
C GLU A 60 7.93 21.93 15.94
N LEU A 61 8.09 20.64 16.26
CA LEU A 61 8.11 19.55 15.30
C LEU A 61 6.79 19.47 14.50
N ARG A 62 5.65 19.59 15.17
CA ARG A 62 4.34 19.63 14.51
C ARG A 62 4.20 20.84 13.58
N ALA A 63 4.68 22.01 13.99
CA ALA A 63 4.66 23.21 13.15
C ALA A 63 5.52 23.04 11.88
N TRP A 64 6.70 22.40 11.99
CA TRP A 64 7.53 22.07 10.83
C TRP A 64 6.82 21.10 9.89
N LEU A 65 6.21 20.04 10.42
CA LEU A 65 5.43 19.09 9.60
C LEU A 65 4.24 19.74 8.91
N ALA A 66 3.51 20.61 9.62
CA ALA A 66 2.39 21.33 9.01
C ALA A 66 2.83 22.20 7.83
N GLN A 67 4.00 22.85 7.94
CA GLN A 67 4.61 23.60 6.85
C GLN A 67 4.98 22.67 5.68
N ASP A 68 5.63 21.52 5.94
CA ASP A 68 6.05 20.58 4.90
C ASP A 68 4.84 19.96 4.20
N VAL A 69 3.78 19.61 4.95
CA VAL A 69 2.51 19.13 4.38
C VAL A 69 1.86 20.19 3.47
N ALA A 70 1.89 21.46 3.89
CA ALA A 70 1.36 22.55 3.06
C ALA A 70 2.19 22.74 1.78
N THR A 71 3.51 22.67 1.88
CA THR A 71 4.42 22.74 0.72
C THR A 71 4.22 21.58 -0.26
N ALA A 72 3.96 20.38 0.26
CA ALA A 72 3.72 19.19 -0.56
C ALA A 72 2.26 19.07 -1.09
N ALA A 73 1.37 20.00 -0.72
CA ALA A 73 -0.05 19.94 -1.10
C ALA A 73 -0.30 19.81 -2.62
N PRO A 74 0.45 20.46 -3.54
CA PRO A 74 0.29 20.24 -4.97
C PRO A 74 0.46 18.78 -5.40
N LEU A 75 1.35 18.03 -4.77
CA LEU A 75 1.57 16.60 -5.08
C LEU A 75 0.34 15.74 -4.74
N MET A 76 -0.47 16.15 -3.77
CA MET A 76 -1.75 15.45 -3.50
C MET A 76 -2.72 15.56 -4.66
N GLY A 77 -2.69 16.66 -5.43
CA GLY A 77 -3.45 16.79 -6.68
C GLY A 77 -3.01 15.79 -7.74
N ALA A 78 -1.71 15.48 -7.83
CA ALA A 78 -1.19 14.44 -8.70
C ALA A 78 -1.71 13.05 -8.31
N PHE A 79 -1.82 12.76 -7.02
CA PHE A 79 -2.27 11.48 -6.51
C PHE A 79 -3.80 11.29 -6.55
N THR A 80 -4.58 12.35 -6.28
CA THR A 80 -6.06 12.27 -6.23
C THR A 80 -6.73 12.35 -7.59
N SER A 81 -6.02 12.73 -8.64
CA SER A 81 -6.55 12.81 -10.01
C SER A 81 -6.75 11.44 -10.68
N HIS A 82 -6.54 10.33 -9.96
CA HIS A 82 -7.02 9.01 -10.36
C HIS A 82 -8.56 8.97 -10.28
N ASP A 83 -9.18 9.70 -11.18
CA ASP A 83 -10.56 9.41 -11.56
C ASP A 83 -10.51 8.05 -12.26
N THR A 84 -11.19 7.05 -11.68
CA THR A 84 -11.29 5.68 -12.20
C THR A 84 -11.94 5.63 -13.59
N THR A 85 -12.32 6.78 -14.15
CA THR A 85 -12.88 6.96 -15.49
C THR A 85 -11.83 7.34 -16.55
N ILE A 86 -10.56 7.58 -16.19
CA ILE A 86 -9.54 7.71 -17.22
C ILE A 86 -9.34 6.30 -17.81
N GLU A 87 -9.95 6.04 -18.96
CA GLU A 87 -9.43 5.09 -19.91
C GLU A 87 -7.94 5.41 -20.05
N HIS A 88 -7.09 4.68 -19.33
CA HIS A 88 -5.66 4.75 -19.55
C HIS A 88 -5.50 4.43 -21.01
N ALA A 89 -5.11 5.42 -21.80
CA ALA A 89 -4.70 5.21 -23.18
C ALA A 89 -3.84 3.96 -23.11
N ALA A 90 -4.26 2.89 -23.79
CA ALA A 90 -3.77 1.55 -23.57
C ALA A 90 -2.23 1.57 -23.60
N VAL A 91 -1.62 1.65 -22.40
CA VAL A 91 -0.18 1.51 -22.28
C VAL A 91 0.07 0.07 -22.67
N LEU A 92 0.63 -0.10 -23.86
CA LEU A 92 0.89 -1.43 -24.40
C LEU A 92 1.98 -2.07 -23.56
N VAL A 93 1.72 -3.27 -23.11
CA VAL A 93 2.76 -4.12 -22.50
C VAL A 93 3.75 -4.46 -23.62
N ASP A 94 5.05 -4.49 -23.30
CA ASP A 94 6.05 -4.94 -24.28
C ASP A 94 5.74 -6.38 -24.72
N PRO A 95 5.43 -6.63 -26.00
CA PRO A 95 5.07 -7.95 -26.48
C PRO A 95 6.17 -9.01 -26.22
N ALA A 96 7.45 -8.60 -26.17
CA ALA A 96 8.55 -9.50 -25.87
C ALA A 96 8.55 -9.91 -24.39
N GLU A 97 8.19 -9.02 -23.47
CA GLU A 97 8.05 -9.36 -22.05
C GLU A 97 6.89 -10.35 -21.82
N VAL A 98 5.73 -10.08 -22.43
CA VAL A 98 4.56 -10.97 -22.33
C VAL A 98 4.84 -12.34 -22.92
N ALA A 99 5.54 -12.40 -24.07
CA ALA A 99 5.93 -13.66 -24.70
C ALA A 99 6.83 -14.51 -23.78
N ARG A 100 7.80 -13.88 -23.10
CA ARG A 100 8.65 -14.58 -22.10
C ARG A 100 7.83 -15.12 -20.92
N VAL A 101 6.85 -14.35 -20.43
CA VAL A 101 5.95 -14.84 -19.38
C VAL A 101 5.12 -16.02 -19.84
N ALA A 102 4.57 -15.98 -21.07
CA ALA A 102 3.77 -17.08 -21.62
C ALA A 102 4.60 -18.36 -21.81
N GLU A 103 5.82 -18.24 -22.36
CA GLU A 103 6.75 -19.35 -22.52
C GLU A 103 7.12 -19.98 -21.17
N TRP A 104 7.48 -19.14 -20.18
CA TRP A 104 7.78 -19.58 -18.82
C TRP A 104 6.58 -20.29 -18.17
N LEU A 105 5.37 -19.72 -18.31
CA LEU A 105 4.14 -20.27 -17.76
C LEU A 105 3.83 -21.63 -18.39
N GLY A 106 3.95 -21.73 -19.70
CA GLY A 106 3.78 -23.00 -20.43
C GLY A 106 4.73 -24.07 -19.96
N GLY A 107 6.03 -23.75 -19.83
CA GLY A 107 7.03 -24.65 -19.27
C GLY A 107 6.74 -25.06 -17.82
N ARG A 108 6.24 -24.13 -17.02
CA ARG A 108 5.90 -24.38 -15.61
C ARG A 108 4.69 -25.30 -15.42
N LEU A 109 3.69 -25.17 -16.29
CA LEU A 109 2.44 -25.94 -16.24
C LEU A 109 2.51 -27.24 -17.09
N GLY A 110 3.48 -27.36 -18.00
CA GLY A 110 3.54 -28.45 -18.98
C GLY A 110 2.41 -28.37 -20.02
N LEU A 111 1.97 -27.15 -20.37
CA LEU A 111 0.86 -26.85 -21.28
C LEU A 111 1.32 -25.98 -22.44
N GLU A 112 0.59 -26.02 -23.55
CA GLU A 112 0.79 -25.05 -24.63
C GLU A 112 0.12 -23.72 -24.27
N VAL A 113 0.92 -22.65 -24.18
CA VAL A 113 0.43 -21.30 -23.81
C VAL A 113 0.82 -20.31 -24.89
N SER A 114 -0.16 -19.58 -25.41
CA SER A 114 0.07 -18.48 -26.35
C SER A 114 -0.71 -17.22 -25.94
N VAL A 115 -0.15 -16.05 -26.28
CA VAL A 115 -0.74 -14.74 -25.94
C VAL A 115 -1.75 -14.35 -27.00
N VAL A 116 -2.93 -13.91 -26.58
CA VAL A 116 -3.96 -13.31 -27.44
C VAL A 116 -3.91 -11.78 -27.33
N ASP A 117 -3.92 -11.24 -26.09
CA ASP A 117 -3.86 -9.80 -25.80
C ASP A 117 -3.20 -9.57 -24.45
N ALA A 118 -2.59 -8.39 -24.27
CA ALA A 118 -2.03 -7.99 -23.01
C ALA A 118 -2.15 -6.47 -22.79
N ARG A 119 -2.60 -6.06 -21.60
CA ARG A 119 -2.80 -4.66 -21.25
C ARG A 119 -2.30 -4.38 -19.83
N VAL A 120 -1.76 -3.17 -19.63
CA VAL A 120 -1.45 -2.70 -18.29
C VAL A 120 -2.76 -2.47 -17.52
N VAL A 121 -2.84 -2.98 -16.29
CA VAL A 121 -3.91 -2.64 -15.35
C VAL A 121 -3.47 -1.43 -14.56
N GLY A 122 -4.20 -0.32 -14.69
CA GLY A 122 -3.95 0.89 -13.90
C GLY A 122 -4.42 0.77 -12.45
N GLY A 123 -3.87 1.62 -11.58
CA GLY A 123 -4.34 1.75 -10.18
C GLY A 123 -3.52 1.01 -9.12
N GLY A 124 -2.55 0.19 -9.49
CA GLY A 124 -1.58 -0.37 -8.55
C GLY A 124 -0.36 0.53 -8.40
N PHE A 125 0.03 0.89 -7.15
CA PHE A 125 1.19 1.75 -6.90
C PHE A 125 2.44 0.94 -6.60
N SER A 126 2.31 -0.17 -5.88
CA SER A 126 3.41 -1.03 -5.45
C SER A 126 3.88 -2.03 -6.51
N ARG A 127 3.02 -2.35 -7.46
CA ARG A 127 3.23 -3.42 -8.45
C ARG A 127 2.91 -2.95 -9.86
N ARG A 128 3.63 -3.46 -10.85
CA ARG A 128 3.16 -3.44 -12.24
C ARG A 128 2.20 -4.58 -12.43
N MET A 129 1.01 -4.31 -12.94
CA MET A 129 0.00 -5.35 -13.19
C MET A 129 -0.36 -5.39 -14.67
N TRP A 130 -0.39 -6.60 -15.22
CA TRP A 130 -0.86 -6.86 -16.57
C TRP A 130 -2.06 -7.78 -16.53
N ARG A 131 -3.08 -7.43 -17.26
CA ARG A 131 -4.14 -8.33 -17.66
C ARG A 131 -3.72 -9.00 -18.95
N VAL A 132 -3.66 -10.32 -18.97
CA VAL A 132 -3.22 -11.10 -20.14
C VAL A 132 -4.30 -12.08 -20.53
N GLU A 133 -4.68 -12.06 -21.80
CA GLU A 133 -5.56 -13.05 -22.41
C GLU A 133 -4.70 -14.11 -23.07
N LEU A 134 -4.88 -15.36 -22.68
CA LEU A 134 -4.07 -16.51 -23.12
C LEU A 134 -4.96 -17.57 -23.78
N LEU A 135 -4.38 -18.30 -24.73
CA LEU A 135 -4.86 -19.63 -25.11
C LEU A 135 -4.00 -20.67 -24.38
N VAL A 136 -4.61 -21.46 -23.51
CA VAL A 136 -3.97 -22.55 -22.76
C VAL A 136 -4.58 -23.85 -23.28
N ASP A 137 -3.78 -24.68 -23.99
CA ASP A 137 -4.27 -25.86 -24.72
C ASP A 137 -5.52 -25.58 -25.55
N GLY A 138 -5.53 -24.42 -26.24
CA GLY A 138 -6.61 -23.98 -27.12
C GLY A 138 -7.84 -23.42 -26.39
N ARG A 139 -7.80 -23.22 -25.07
CA ARG A 139 -8.86 -22.59 -24.27
C ARG A 139 -8.50 -21.17 -23.90
N GLU A 140 -9.41 -20.24 -24.12
CA GLU A 140 -9.27 -18.86 -23.66
C GLU A 140 -9.23 -18.81 -22.13
N THR A 141 -8.21 -18.15 -21.59
CA THR A 141 -7.99 -17.97 -20.15
C THR A 141 -7.52 -16.54 -19.91
N ARG A 142 -8.03 -15.89 -18.89
CA ARG A 142 -7.60 -14.56 -18.48
C ARG A 142 -6.87 -14.64 -17.16
N VAL A 143 -5.72 -13.98 -17.12
CA VAL A 143 -4.86 -13.96 -15.93
C VAL A 143 -4.39 -12.54 -15.63
N ILE A 144 -4.02 -12.33 -14.39
CA ILE A 144 -3.29 -11.15 -13.94
C ILE A 144 -1.84 -11.57 -13.67
N VAL A 145 -0.90 -10.84 -14.27
CA VAL A 145 0.52 -10.94 -13.95
C VAL A 145 0.87 -9.77 -13.03
N ARG A 146 1.30 -10.06 -11.81
CA ARG A 146 1.63 -9.08 -10.79
C ARG A 146 3.14 -9.08 -10.56
N ILE A 147 3.80 -7.96 -10.92
CA ILE A 147 5.25 -7.84 -11.02
C ILE A 147 5.76 -6.89 -9.95
N GLU A 148 6.78 -7.29 -9.23
CA GLU A 148 7.42 -6.49 -8.19
C GLU A 148 8.06 -5.21 -8.76
N GLN A 149 8.09 -4.14 -7.97
CA GLN A 149 8.72 -2.86 -8.34
C GLN A 149 9.78 -2.47 -7.32
N GLY A 150 10.95 -3.14 -7.38
CA GLY A 150 12.13 -2.73 -6.61
C GLY A 150 11.95 -2.64 -5.09
N GLY A 151 11.07 -3.46 -4.50
CA GLY A 151 10.84 -3.48 -3.04
C GLY A 151 10.06 -2.27 -2.50
N MET A 152 9.32 -1.58 -3.33
CA MET A 152 8.42 -0.51 -2.89
C MET A 152 7.44 -1.05 -1.83
N PHE A 153 7.22 -0.29 -0.76
CA PHE A 153 6.44 -0.63 0.42
C PHE A 153 6.99 -1.77 1.29
N GLY A 154 8.22 -2.25 1.03
CA GLY A 154 8.83 -3.36 1.77
C GLY A 154 8.09 -4.69 1.60
N THR A 155 7.30 -4.82 0.53
CA THR A 155 6.52 -6.01 0.21
C THR A 155 7.28 -6.90 -0.77
N ASP A 156 7.11 -8.21 -0.64
CA ASP A 156 7.72 -9.18 -1.54
C ASP A 156 6.67 -10.16 -2.09
N THR A 157 6.97 -10.68 -3.28
CA THR A 157 6.12 -11.63 -4.00
C THR A 157 5.90 -12.93 -3.22
N VAL A 158 6.90 -13.41 -2.48
CA VAL A 158 6.82 -14.71 -1.78
C VAL A 158 5.84 -14.62 -0.61
N ARG A 159 5.89 -13.53 0.17
CA ARG A 159 4.97 -13.30 1.30
C ARG A 159 3.53 -13.17 0.83
N GLU A 160 3.29 -12.36 -0.21
CA GLU A 160 1.94 -12.17 -0.76
C GLU A 160 1.36 -13.50 -1.27
N VAL A 161 2.13 -14.25 -2.06
CA VAL A 161 1.71 -15.56 -2.57
C VAL A 161 1.47 -16.56 -1.45
N HIS A 162 2.31 -16.56 -0.40
CA HIS A 162 2.11 -17.41 0.77
C HIS A 162 0.76 -17.10 1.43
N ALA A 163 0.46 -15.84 1.68
CA ALA A 163 -0.81 -15.41 2.26
C ALA A 163 -2.01 -15.84 1.40
N MET A 164 -1.98 -15.55 0.09
CA MET A 164 -3.07 -15.90 -0.81
C MET A 164 -3.32 -17.41 -0.87
N ARG A 165 -2.26 -18.23 -0.93
CA ARG A 165 -2.39 -19.70 -0.97
C ARG A 165 -2.93 -20.25 0.34
N ALA A 166 -2.46 -19.74 1.47
CA ALA A 166 -2.92 -20.14 2.79
C ALA A 166 -4.41 -19.80 2.99
N LEU A 167 -4.83 -18.60 2.63
CA LEU A 167 -6.21 -18.15 2.71
C LEU A 167 -7.12 -18.93 1.77
N HIS A 168 -6.70 -19.16 0.53
CA HIS A 168 -7.44 -20.01 -0.42
C HIS A 168 -7.62 -21.42 0.13
N GLY A 169 -6.55 -22.00 0.70
CA GLY A 169 -6.60 -23.31 1.35
C GLY A 169 -7.51 -23.38 2.57
N ALA A 170 -7.73 -22.26 3.25
CA ALA A 170 -8.68 -22.12 4.34
C ALA A 170 -10.12 -21.82 3.87
N GLY A 171 -10.35 -21.71 2.55
CA GLY A 171 -11.66 -21.44 1.97
C GLY A 171 -12.05 -19.96 1.92
N PHE A 172 -11.14 -19.05 2.18
CA PHE A 172 -11.39 -17.62 2.05
C PHE A 172 -11.35 -17.16 0.58
N ALA A 173 -12.20 -16.21 0.22
CA ALA A 173 -12.36 -15.74 -1.16
C ALA A 173 -11.20 -14.81 -1.57
N VAL A 174 -10.16 -15.38 -2.16
CA VAL A 174 -8.99 -14.70 -2.73
C VAL A 174 -8.74 -15.20 -4.15
N PRO A 175 -8.04 -14.44 -5.02
CA PRO A 175 -7.64 -14.92 -6.33
C PRO A 175 -6.74 -16.17 -6.24
N VAL A 176 -6.94 -17.13 -7.14
CA VAL A 176 -6.12 -18.34 -7.19
C VAL A 176 -4.75 -18.01 -7.79
N VAL A 177 -3.67 -18.27 -7.05
CA VAL A 177 -2.29 -18.15 -7.57
C VAL A 177 -1.96 -19.35 -8.43
N ILE A 178 -1.75 -19.12 -9.72
CA ILE A 178 -1.46 -20.15 -10.74
C ILE A 178 0.01 -20.55 -10.71
N ALA A 179 0.92 -19.56 -10.78
CA ALA A 179 2.36 -19.80 -10.83
C ALA A 179 3.14 -18.62 -10.22
N VAL A 180 4.36 -18.88 -9.75
CA VAL A 180 5.26 -17.88 -9.13
C VAL A 180 6.63 -17.97 -9.75
N GLU A 181 7.20 -16.83 -10.08
CA GLU A 181 8.58 -16.62 -10.48
C GLU A 181 9.23 -15.68 -9.44
N ASP A 182 10.01 -16.24 -8.54
CA ASP A 182 10.58 -15.54 -7.36
C ASP A 182 12.05 -15.17 -7.51
N THR A 183 12.66 -15.47 -8.67
CA THR A 183 14.08 -15.24 -8.92
C THR A 183 14.38 -13.98 -9.73
N GLY A 184 13.38 -13.41 -10.40
CA GLY A 184 13.56 -12.33 -11.38
C GLY A 184 14.18 -12.79 -12.70
N GLY A 185 14.34 -14.10 -12.92
CA GLY A 185 15.04 -14.63 -14.09
C GLY A 185 14.35 -14.38 -15.42
N VAL A 186 13.05 -14.12 -15.44
CA VAL A 186 12.24 -13.94 -16.66
C VAL A 186 12.10 -12.46 -17.05
N LEU A 187 11.79 -11.59 -16.09
CA LEU A 187 11.50 -10.17 -16.33
C LEU A 187 12.53 -9.20 -15.72
N GLY A 188 13.49 -9.70 -14.95
CA GLY A 188 14.41 -8.90 -14.15
C GLY A 188 13.90 -8.60 -12.74
N GLU A 189 12.61 -8.87 -12.49
CA GLU A 189 11.92 -8.70 -11.22
C GLU A 189 11.06 -9.93 -10.92
N PRO A 190 10.88 -10.34 -9.66
CA PRO A 190 9.94 -11.38 -9.29
C PRO A 190 8.51 -11.04 -9.70
N PHE A 191 7.73 -12.08 -10.04
CA PHE A 191 6.31 -11.92 -10.33
C PHE A 191 5.52 -13.19 -10.03
N PHE A 192 4.21 -13.05 -10.00
CA PHE A 192 3.32 -14.20 -10.01
C PHE A 192 2.15 -14.00 -10.96
N VAL A 193 1.57 -15.13 -11.37
CA VAL A 193 0.39 -15.20 -12.23
C VAL A 193 -0.77 -15.71 -11.39
N MET A 194 -1.88 -15.00 -11.42
CA MET A 194 -3.12 -15.38 -10.74
C MET A 194 -4.31 -15.30 -11.69
N GLU A 195 -5.42 -15.94 -11.30
CA GLU A 195 -6.68 -15.79 -12.04
C GLU A 195 -7.12 -14.32 -12.10
N GLU A 196 -7.75 -13.91 -13.20
CA GLU A 196 -8.52 -12.67 -13.22
C GLU A 196 -9.85 -12.91 -12.51
N VAL A 197 -10.07 -12.23 -11.40
CA VAL A 197 -11.34 -12.27 -10.67
C VAL A 197 -12.32 -11.32 -11.34
N PRO A 198 -13.52 -11.79 -11.75
CA PRO A 198 -14.57 -10.91 -12.23
C PRO A 198 -15.11 -10.05 -11.08
N GLY A 199 -15.64 -8.90 -11.42
CA GLY A 199 -16.31 -8.05 -10.43
C GLY A 199 -16.05 -6.56 -10.63
N VAL A 200 -16.74 -5.78 -9.82
CA VAL A 200 -16.65 -4.31 -9.80
C VAL A 200 -16.39 -3.80 -8.40
N VAL A 201 -15.70 -2.69 -8.30
CA VAL A 201 -15.56 -1.95 -7.03
C VAL A 201 -16.89 -1.27 -6.71
N ARG A 202 -17.35 -1.41 -5.45
CA ARG A 202 -18.55 -0.73 -4.96
C ARG A 202 -18.17 0.30 -3.89
N LEU A 203 -18.63 1.54 -4.10
CA LEU A 203 -18.35 2.67 -3.21
C LEU A 203 -19.59 3.08 -2.39
N ASP A 204 -20.69 2.35 -2.52
CA ASP A 204 -21.93 2.59 -1.78
C ASP A 204 -21.87 2.03 -0.34
N GLU A 205 -22.86 2.39 0.46
CA GLU A 205 -22.96 1.98 1.86
C GLU A 205 -23.07 0.45 2.01
N GLN A 206 -23.78 -0.21 1.11
CA GLN A 206 -23.90 -1.67 1.12
C GLN A 206 -22.56 -2.34 0.81
N GLY A 207 -21.80 -1.82 -0.17
CA GLY A 207 -20.46 -2.31 -0.47
C GLY A 207 -19.52 -2.17 0.73
N LEU A 208 -19.62 -1.08 1.49
CA LEU A 208 -18.86 -0.91 2.71
C LEU A 208 -19.23 -1.94 3.80
N ASP A 209 -20.53 -2.20 4.00
CA ASP A 209 -20.99 -3.23 4.93
C ASP A 209 -20.52 -4.63 4.54
N ASP A 210 -20.51 -4.93 3.25
CA ASP A 210 -20.05 -6.23 2.74
C ASP A 210 -18.52 -6.38 2.97
N ILE A 211 -17.73 -5.31 2.82
CA ILE A 211 -16.30 -5.29 3.15
C ILE A 211 -16.10 -5.50 4.65
N ILE A 212 -16.84 -4.80 5.51
CA ILE A 212 -16.75 -4.97 6.96
C ILE A 212 -17.04 -6.44 7.34
N ARG A 213 -18.08 -7.07 6.76
CA ARG A 213 -18.38 -8.50 7.00
C ARG A 213 -17.26 -9.40 6.54
N SER A 214 -16.70 -9.15 5.34
CA SER A 214 -15.59 -9.95 4.81
C SER A 214 -14.33 -9.84 5.68
N VAL A 215 -14.02 -8.66 6.21
CA VAL A 215 -12.91 -8.49 7.16
C VAL A 215 -13.20 -9.18 8.50
N ALA A 216 -14.45 -9.15 8.98
CA ALA A 216 -14.84 -9.91 10.18
C ALA A 216 -14.68 -11.42 9.95
N ASP A 217 -15.11 -11.95 8.79
CA ASP A 217 -14.93 -13.36 8.42
C ASP A 217 -13.43 -13.74 8.32
N LEU A 218 -12.57 -12.83 7.83
CA LEU A 218 -11.12 -13.02 7.83
C LEU A 218 -10.56 -13.16 9.25
N HIS A 219 -11.00 -12.32 10.17
CA HIS A 219 -10.56 -12.34 11.57
C HIS A 219 -11.04 -13.58 12.34
N GLU A 220 -12.07 -14.26 11.88
CA GLU A 220 -12.51 -15.55 12.44
C GLU A 220 -11.62 -16.73 12.03
N LEU A 221 -10.80 -16.59 10.98
CA LEU A 221 -9.84 -17.61 10.60
C LEU A 221 -8.74 -17.74 11.65
N PRO A 222 -8.32 -18.97 11.97
CA PRO A 222 -7.23 -19.15 12.93
C PRO A 222 -5.94 -18.50 12.44
N ALA A 223 -5.27 -17.70 13.26
CA ALA A 223 -4.01 -17.04 12.91
C ALA A 223 -2.92 -18.00 12.40
N ARG A 224 -2.93 -19.27 12.87
CA ARG A 224 -2.02 -20.32 12.41
C ARG A 224 -2.12 -20.65 10.91
N VAL A 225 -3.15 -20.20 10.21
CA VAL A 225 -3.24 -20.32 8.74
C VAL A 225 -2.09 -19.55 8.07
N LEU A 226 -1.69 -18.41 8.62
CA LEU A 226 -0.55 -17.63 8.13
C LEU A 226 0.72 -17.87 8.95
N ASP A 227 0.61 -18.02 10.26
CA ASP A 227 1.76 -18.13 11.16
C ASP A 227 1.43 -19.05 12.34
N ASP A 228 2.12 -20.18 12.43
CA ASP A 228 1.99 -21.18 13.50
C ASP A 228 3.10 -21.05 14.57
N SER A 229 3.68 -19.86 14.73
CA SER A 229 4.78 -19.60 15.68
C SER A 229 4.38 -19.71 17.15
N GLY A 230 3.09 -19.63 17.45
CA GLY A 230 2.56 -19.66 18.81
C GLY A 230 2.90 -18.43 19.65
N ARG A 231 3.23 -17.30 19.02
CA ARG A 231 3.50 -16.03 19.71
C ARG A 231 2.25 -15.53 20.44
N SER A 232 2.45 -14.87 21.60
CA SER A 232 1.36 -14.19 22.30
C SER A 232 0.92 -12.94 21.52
N ALA A 233 -0.29 -12.44 21.79
CA ALA A 233 -0.79 -11.23 21.13
C ALA A 233 0.12 -10.01 21.42
N ASP A 234 0.64 -9.87 22.64
CA ASP A 234 1.62 -8.80 22.96
C ASP A 234 2.90 -8.91 22.12
N GLN A 235 3.45 -10.12 21.98
CA GLN A 235 4.62 -10.35 21.14
C GLN A 235 4.34 -10.00 19.66
N VAL A 236 3.19 -10.40 19.14
CA VAL A 236 2.79 -10.10 17.76
C VAL A 236 2.71 -8.59 17.53
N VAL A 237 2.09 -7.84 18.45
CA VAL A 237 1.99 -6.38 18.34
C VAL A 237 3.37 -5.72 18.35
N HIS A 238 4.24 -6.11 19.28
CA HIS A 238 5.60 -5.55 19.36
C HIS A 238 6.46 -5.92 18.15
N ASP A 239 6.39 -7.17 17.69
CA ASP A 239 7.10 -7.62 16.50
C ASP A 239 6.65 -6.86 15.24
N ASN A 240 5.36 -6.52 15.13
CA ASN A 240 4.85 -5.74 14.02
C ASN A 240 5.37 -4.27 14.05
N ILE A 241 5.47 -3.66 15.22
CA ILE A 241 6.11 -2.34 15.35
C ILE A 241 7.57 -2.41 14.88
N ASP A 242 8.32 -3.40 15.38
CA ASP A 242 9.74 -3.57 15.04
C ASP A 242 9.95 -3.92 13.56
N TYR A 243 9.03 -4.69 12.97
CA TYR A 243 9.07 -4.99 11.53
C TYR A 243 8.98 -3.72 10.68
N TRP A 244 7.98 -2.86 10.91
CA TRP A 244 7.83 -1.63 10.14
C TRP A 244 8.96 -0.63 10.42
N ARG A 245 9.44 -0.55 11.66
CA ARG A 245 10.61 0.24 12.04
C ARG A 245 11.88 -0.24 11.31
N GLY A 246 12.11 -1.55 11.27
CA GLY A 246 13.24 -2.17 10.56
C GLY A 246 13.17 -1.91 9.06
N MET A 247 12.00 -2.12 8.46
CA MET A 247 11.77 -1.93 7.05
C MET A 247 12.10 -0.50 6.59
N TYR A 248 11.61 0.54 7.28
CA TYR A 248 11.92 1.90 6.85
C TYR A 248 13.42 2.23 7.03
N ARG A 249 14.07 1.71 8.07
CA ARG A 249 15.52 1.92 8.31
C ARG A 249 16.40 1.33 7.21
N GLU A 250 15.97 0.28 6.55
CA GLU A 250 16.66 -0.31 5.41
C GLU A 250 16.61 0.58 4.16
N HIS A 251 15.55 1.39 4.04
CA HIS A 251 15.22 2.12 2.81
C HIS A 251 15.37 3.64 2.93
N ALA A 252 15.58 4.18 4.13
CA ALA A 252 15.58 5.62 4.33
C ALA A 252 16.50 6.08 5.47
N PRO A 253 16.95 7.35 5.46
CA PRO A 253 17.61 7.96 6.59
C PRO A 253 16.71 7.96 7.83
N GLU A 254 17.32 7.90 9.01
CA GLU A 254 16.61 7.92 10.28
C GLU A 254 15.69 9.15 10.41
N SER A 255 14.43 8.92 10.76
CA SER A 255 13.43 9.95 11.02
C SER A 255 13.12 10.01 12.51
N PRO A 256 13.48 11.11 13.22
CA PRO A 256 13.22 11.23 14.66
C PRO A 256 11.75 11.07 15.03
N LEU A 257 10.82 11.45 14.17
CA LEU A 257 9.39 11.33 14.43
C LEU A 257 8.87 9.91 14.22
N ILE A 258 9.41 9.16 13.27
CA ILE A 258 9.09 7.73 13.13
C ILE A 258 9.66 6.97 14.33
N GLU A 259 10.90 7.27 14.76
CA GLU A 259 11.51 6.66 15.94
C GLU A 259 10.70 6.96 17.20
N HIS A 260 10.33 8.24 17.43
CA HIS A 260 9.45 8.62 18.51
C HIS A 260 8.10 7.88 18.48
N GLY A 261 7.50 7.77 17.29
CA GLY A 261 6.26 7.02 17.09
C GLY A 261 6.38 5.55 17.47
N ALA A 262 7.49 4.90 17.08
CA ALA A 262 7.76 3.51 17.44
C ALA A 262 7.91 3.33 18.96
N ASP A 263 8.70 4.20 19.61
CA ASP A 263 8.92 4.15 21.06
C ASP A 263 7.58 4.41 21.81
N TRP A 264 6.79 5.39 21.36
CA TRP A 264 5.46 5.65 21.92
C TRP A 264 4.53 4.44 21.77
N LEU A 265 4.54 3.77 20.60
CA LEU A 265 3.73 2.58 20.37
C LEU A 265 4.16 1.41 21.28
N HIS A 266 5.45 1.16 21.45
CA HIS A 266 5.94 0.15 22.39
C HIS A 266 5.46 0.40 23.82
N GLU A 267 5.37 1.66 24.23
CA GLU A 267 4.91 2.04 25.57
C GLU A 267 3.39 1.91 25.71
N HIS A 268 2.61 2.29 24.68
CA HIS A 268 1.15 2.50 24.83
C HIS A 268 0.30 1.48 24.11
N LEU A 269 0.74 0.94 22.95
CA LEU A 269 -0.09 0.03 22.16
C LEU A 269 -0.29 -1.31 22.88
N ARG A 270 -1.54 -1.73 22.98
CA ARG A 270 -1.90 -3.02 23.59
C ARG A 270 -2.83 -3.79 22.67
N PRO A 271 -2.71 -5.13 22.62
CA PRO A 271 -3.66 -5.94 21.89
C PRO A 271 -5.09 -5.74 22.43
N THR A 272 -6.05 -5.80 21.50
CA THR A 272 -7.48 -5.70 21.84
C THR A 272 -8.14 -7.06 22.03
N GLY A 273 -7.46 -8.12 21.55
CA GLY A 273 -7.95 -9.48 21.60
C GLY A 273 -6.87 -10.50 21.24
N PRO A 274 -7.25 -11.71 20.88
CA PRO A 274 -6.33 -12.70 20.32
C PRO A 274 -5.81 -12.23 18.97
N SER A 275 -4.62 -12.70 18.58
CA SER A 275 -4.07 -12.43 17.25
C SER A 275 -4.95 -13.06 16.16
N VAL A 276 -5.17 -12.29 15.11
CA VAL A 276 -5.97 -12.66 13.93
C VAL A 276 -5.16 -12.50 12.64
N ILE A 277 -5.71 -12.93 11.52
CA ILE A 277 -5.17 -12.60 10.20
C ILE A 277 -5.64 -11.21 9.84
N VAL A 278 -4.71 -10.30 9.58
CA VAL A 278 -4.94 -8.91 9.17
C VAL A 278 -4.71 -8.81 7.67
N HIS A 279 -5.61 -8.13 6.95
CA HIS A 279 -5.41 -7.78 5.54
C HIS A 279 -4.34 -6.69 5.39
N GLY A 280 -4.36 -5.70 6.27
CA GLY A 280 -3.43 -4.59 6.33
C GLY A 280 -3.70 -3.46 5.32
N ASP A 281 -4.48 -3.72 4.26
CA ASP A 281 -4.90 -2.72 3.27
C ASP A 281 -6.39 -2.89 2.88
N ALA A 282 -7.23 -3.34 3.82
CA ALA A 282 -8.64 -3.54 3.58
C ALA A 282 -9.32 -2.23 3.16
N GLY A 283 -10.05 -2.28 2.05
CA GLY A 283 -10.74 -1.10 1.54
C GLY A 283 -11.53 -1.38 0.27
N PRO A 284 -12.36 -0.42 -0.17
CA PRO A 284 -13.19 -0.61 -1.35
C PRO A 284 -12.42 -0.86 -2.63
N GLY A 285 -11.21 -0.28 -2.75
CA GLY A 285 -10.34 -0.52 -3.91
C GLY A 285 -9.85 -1.97 -4.00
N ASN A 286 -9.83 -2.68 -2.86
CA ASN A 286 -9.32 -4.04 -2.72
C ASN A 286 -10.44 -5.07 -2.52
N ALA A 287 -11.67 -4.76 -2.93
CA ALA A 287 -12.84 -5.63 -2.86
C ALA A 287 -13.60 -5.62 -4.19
N LEU A 288 -13.68 -6.79 -4.84
CA LEU A 288 -14.41 -6.99 -6.10
C LEU A 288 -15.72 -7.72 -5.84
N PHE A 289 -16.81 -7.15 -6.32
CA PHE A 289 -18.15 -7.69 -6.16
C PHE A 289 -18.63 -8.27 -7.48
N ASP A 290 -18.93 -9.54 -7.48
CA ASP A 290 -19.52 -10.26 -8.59
C ASP A 290 -20.86 -10.88 -8.20
N ALA A 291 -21.84 -10.94 -9.13
CA ALA A 291 -23.17 -11.40 -8.83
C ALA A 291 -23.27 -12.91 -8.53
N GLU A 292 -22.36 -13.70 -9.10
CA GLU A 292 -22.33 -15.16 -8.94
C GLU A 292 -21.33 -15.60 -7.87
N ARG A 293 -20.17 -14.94 -7.83
CA ARG A 293 -19.03 -15.28 -6.97
C ARG A 293 -19.07 -14.61 -5.59
N GLY A 294 -19.82 -13.53 -5.48
CA GLY A 294 -19.83 -12.70 -4.28
C GLY A 294 -18.66 -11.74 -4.20
N LEU A 295 -18.27 -11.37 -2.97
CA LEU A 295 -17.12 -10.53 -2.71
C LEU A 295 -15.83 -11.35 -2.72
N THR A 296 -14.83 -10.89 -3.48
CA THR A 296 -13.46 -11.40 -3.46
C THR A 296 -12.52 -10.29 -3.06
N THR A 297 -11.70 -10.52 -2.03
CA THR A 297 -10.69 -9.56 -1.57
C THR A 297 -9.39 -9.78 -2.32
N ILE A 298 -8.76 -8.69 -2.74
CA ILE A 298 -7.50 -8.66 -3.51
C ILE A 298 -6.47 -7.81 -2.79
N ASP A 299 -5.22 -7.85 -3.27
CA ASP A 299 -4.10 -7.04 -2.77
C ASP A 299 -3.66 -7.42 -1.35
N TRP A 300 -3.10 -8.63 -1.24
CA TRP A 300 -2.69 -9.27 0.02
C TRP A 300 -1.23 -8.99 0.41
N GLU A 301 -0.61 -7.99 -0.18
CA GLU A 301 0.81 -7.69 0.02
C GLU A 301 1.15 -7.28 1.46
N PHE A 302 0.19 -6.76 2.23
CA PHE A 302 0.32 -6.40 3.64
C PHE A 302 -0.24 -7.43 4.61
N ALA A 303 -0.71 -8.57 4.12
CA ALA A 303 -1.30 -9.58 4.99
C ALA A 303 -0.29 -10.14 6.01
N HIS A 304 -0.71 -10.22 7.26
CA HIS A 304 0.11 -10.73 8.36
C HIS A 304 -0.75 -11.17 9.55
N VAL A 305 -0.12 -11.73 10.57
CA VAL A 305 -0.77 -11.96 11.86
C VAL A 305 -0.64 -10.71 12.70
N GLY A 306 -1.76 -10.17 13.16
CA GLY A 306 -1.85 -8.90 13.90
C GLY A 306 -3.05 -8.84 14.83
N ASP A 307 -3.50 -7.63 15.12
CA ASP A 307 -4.71 -7.37 15.91
C ASP A 307 -5.84 -6.89 15.00
N ALA A 308 -7.06 -7.33 15.25
CA ALA A 308 -8.24 -6.96 14.46
C ALA A 308 -8.45 -5.43 14.36
N ALA A 309 -8.09 -4.68 15.40
CA ALA A 309 -8.23 -3.24 15.43
C ALA A 309 -7.37 -2.51 14.38
N GLU A 310 -6.32 -3.16 13.86
CA GLU A 310 -5.52 -2.62 12.77
C GLU A 310 -6.34 -2.41 11.50
N ASP A 311 -7.03 -3.45 11.02
CA ASP A 311 -7.87 -3.34 9.82
C ASP A 311 -9.03 -2.36 10.03
N TRP A 312 -9.66 -2.37 11.21
CA TRP A 312 -10.77 -1.48 11.49
C TRP A 312 -10.35 0.00 11.51
N ALA A 313 -9.21 0.31 12.11
CA ALA A 313 -8.66 1.66 12.12
C ALA A 313 -8.20 2.08 10.71
N TYR A 314 -7.63 1.16 9.94
CA TYR A 314 -7.20 1.43 8.57
C TYR A 314 -8.39 1.72 7.63
N LEU A 315 -9.44 0.93 7.70
CA LEU A 315 -10.69 1.18 6.97
C LEU A 315 -11.26 2.58 7.28
N ALA A 316 -11.22 2.99 8.54
CA ALA A 316 -11.64 4.34 8.94
C ALA A 316 -10.77 5.43 8.30
N LEU A 317 -9.44 5.24 8.22
CA LEU A 317 -8.52 6.20 7.62
C LEU A 317 -8.79 6.39 6.12
N ILE A 318 -9.01 5.32 5.39
CA ILE A 318 -9.27 5.36 3.95
C ILE A 318 -10.63 5.97 3.66
N ARG A 319 -11.67 5.57 4.39
CA ARG A 319 -13.04 6.05 4.19
C ARG A 319 -13.31 7.39 4.87
N GLY A 320 -12.81 7.61 6.06
CA GLY A 320 -12.97 8.85 6.83
C GLY A 320 -12.45 10.09 6.11
N ARG A 321 -11.62 9.93 5.10
CA ARG A 321 -11.18 11.04 4.23
C ARG A 321 -12.33 11.73 3.49
N ARG A 322 -13.49 11.10 3.36
CA ARG A 322 -14.55 11.68 2.53
C ARG A 322 -15.79 12.16 3.27
N THR A 323 -16.23 11.58 4.40
CA THR A 323 -17.50 12.05 5.01
C THR A 323 -17.93 11.41 6.33
N MET A 324 -17.24 10.44 6.91
CA MET A 324 -17.78 9.78 8.09
C MET A 324 -17.12 10.28 9.38
N ASP A 325 -17.93 10.78 10.28
CA ASP A 325 -17.56 11.10 11.66
C ASP A 325 -17.02 9.84 12.36
N PRO A 326 -15.94 9.94 13.18
CA PRO A 326 -15.37 8.79 13.90
C PRO A 326 -16.38 8.02 14.77
N ASP A 327 -17.33 8.70 15.38
CA ASP A 327 -18.35 8.04 16.20
C ASP A 327 -19.39 7.30 15.33
N ALA A 328 -19.74 7.85 14.18
CA ALA A 328 -20.59 7.17 13.21
C ALA A 328 -19.88 5.90 12.65
N TRP A 329 -18.56 5.95 12.44
CA TRP A 329 -17.78 4.79 12.03
C TRP A 329 -17.79 3.68 13.08
N LYS A 330 -17.52 4.03 14.35
CA LYS A 330 -17.59 3.06 15.46
C LYS A 330 -18.97 2.44 15.61
N ALA A 331 -20.03 3.26 15.52
CA ALA A 331 -21.41 2.76 15.58
C ALA A 331 -21.71 1.78 14.43
N ARG A 332 -21.16 2.02 13.24
CA ARG A 332 -21.27 1.12 12.11
C ARG A 332 -20.54 -0.21 12.35
N LEU A 333 -19.32 -0.18 12.84
CA LEU A 333 -18.58 -1.40 13.21
C LEU A 333 -19.32 -2.22 14.27
N ALA A 334 -19.85 -1.58 15.30
CA ALA A 334 -20.66 -2.25 16.31
C ALA A 334 -21.92 -2.91 15.71
N THR A 335 -22.55 -2.23 14.75
CA THR A 335 -23.78 -2.74 14.12
C THR A 335 -23.50 -3.88 13.13
N VAL A 336 -22.45 -3.78 12.31
CA VAL A 336 -22.21 -4.69 11.18
C VAL A 336 -21.34 -5.88 11.60
N ALA A 337 -20.29 -5.64 12.41
CA ALA A 337 -19.32 -6.64 12.84
C ALA A 337 -19.39 -6.99 14.33
N GLY A 338 -20.21 -6.31 15.12
CA GLY A 338 -20.31 -6.53 16.58
C GLY A 338 -19.04 -6.10 17.34
N VAL A 339 -18.25 -5.18 16.78
CA VAL A 339 -16.95 -4.77 17.31
C VAL A 339 -17.04 -3.43 18.00
N GLU A 340 -16.53 -3.36 19.22
CA GLU A 340 -16.48 -2.13 20.02
C GLU A 340 -15.09 -1.91 20.60
N TYR A 341 -14.60 -0.67 20.51
CA TYR A 341 -13.32 -0.24 21.08
C TYR A 341 -13.50 0.99 21.96
N SER A 342 -12.74 1.05 23.06
CA SER A 342 -12.61 2.27 23.84
C SER A 342 -11.95 3.38 23.02
N GLN A 343 -12.14 4.63 23.45
CA GLN A 343 -11.51 5.78 22.80
C GLN A 343 -9.98 5.66 22.78
N GLU A 344 -9.41 5.10 23.85
CA GLU A 344 -7.97 4.93 24.00
C GLU A 344 -7.44 3.84 23.05
N GLN A 345 -8.09 2.67 22.98
CA GLN A 345 -7.73 1.61 22.03
C GLN A 345 -7.79 2.13 20.60
N TRP A 346 -8.86 2.87 20.27
CA TRP A 346 -9.01 3.47 18.95
C TRP A 346 -7.86 4.43 18.61
N ARG A 347 -7.50 5.33 19.56
CA ARG A 347 -6.38 6.26 19.40
C ARG A 347 -5.05 5.53 19.18
N GLN A 348 -4.78 4.46 19.94
CA GLN A 348 -3.56 3.67 19.82
C GLN A 348 -3.45 2.99 18.45
N TRP A 349 -4.52 2.38 17.95
CA TRP A 349 -4.50 1.70 16.67
C TRP A 349 -4.52 2.66 15.48
N LEU A 350 -5.07 3.84 15.61
CA LEU A 350 -4.87 4.92 14.63
C LEU A 350 -3.40 5.35 14.59
N ALA A 351 -2.75 5.52 15.74
CA ALA A 351 -1.32 5.84 15.79
C ALA A 351 -0.48 4.76 15.11
N PHE A 352 -0.78 3.47 15.35
CA PHE A 352 -0.10 2.36 14.67
C PHE A 352 -0.24 2.44 13.14
N ASN A 353 -1.44 2.66 12.64
CA ASN A 353 -1.66 2.78 11.19
C ASN A 353 -0.98 4.01 10.59
N HIS A 354 -0.93 5.13 11.33
CA HIS A 354 -0.17 6.30 10.89
C HIS A 354 1.33 6.05 10.89
N PHE A 355 1.86 5.39 11.91
CA PHE A 355 3.25 4.96 11.97
C PHE A 355 3.61 4.04 10.80
N ARG A 356 2.83 2.96 10.61
CA ARG A 356 3.01 2.04 9.48
C ARG A 356 2.96 2.77 8.14
N GLY A 357 1.94 3.62 7.95
CA GLY A 357 1.80 4.42 6.73
C GLY A 357 2.98 5.37 6.51
N ALA A 358 3.52 5.99 7.56
CA ALA A 358 4.72 6.82 7.45
C ALA A 358 5.95 5.98 7.03
N CYS A 359 6.16 4.80 7.63
CA CYS A 359 7.24 3.88 7.27
C CYS A 359 7.13 3.42 5.80
N VAL A 360 5.97 2.89 5.44
CA VAL A 360 5.72 2.28 4.13
C VAL A 360 5.85 3.29 2.99
N ASN A 361 5.19 4.44 3.12
CA ASN A 361 5.16 5.42 2.03
C ASN A 361 6.53 6.06 1.77
N LEU A 362 7.41 6.11 2.76
CA LEU A 362 8.76 6.63 2.58
C LEU A 362 9.59 5.81 1.58
N THR A 363 9.34 4.51 1.46
CA THR A 363 10.04 3.65 0.49
C THR A 363 9.77 4.05 -0.96
N ALA A 364 8.58 4.59 -1.26
CA ALA A 364 8.25 5.08 -2.60
C ALA A 364 9.18 6.23 -3.04
N ARG A 365 9.59 7.08 -2.10
CA ARG A 365 10.59 8.12 -2.35
C ARG A 365 11.94 7.50 -2.73
N THR A 366 12.40 6.50 -1.99
CA THR A 366 13.67 5.83 -2.27
C THR A 366 13.68 5.19 -3.66
N VAL A 367 12.57 4.53 -4.02
CA VAL A 367 12.39 3.96 -5.36
C VAL A 367 12.39 5.05 -6.43
N PHE A 368 11.76 6.21 -6.19
CA PHE A 368 11.80 7.34 -7.10
C PHE A 368 13.22 7.91 -7.27
N GLU A 369 13.98 8.08 -6.17
CA GLU A 369 15.32 8.66 -6.22
C GLU A 369 16.33 7.73 -6.91
N ALA A 370 16.31 6.44 -6.59
CA ALA A 370 17.31 5.45 -7.03
C ALA A 370 16.87 4.62 -8.25
N GLY A 371 15.57 4.50 -8.51
CA GLY A 371 15.04 3.61 -9.54
C GLY A 371 15.25 4.10 -10.96
N PRO A 372 15.29 3.19 -11.94
CA PRO A 372 15.39 3.52 -13.36
C PRO A 372 14.08 4.11 -13.91
N ARG A 373 12.94 3.84 -13.27
CA ARG A 373 11.61 4.36 -13.64
C ARG A 373 11.11 5.27 -12.52
N ARG A 374 10.97 6.54 -12.81
CA ARG A 374 10.48 7.57 -11.89
C ARG A 374 9.07 7.96 -12.27
N THR A 375 8.07 7.55 -11.48
CA THR A 375 6.67 7.89 -11.73
C THR A 375 6.21 9.06 -10.87
N ALA A 376 5.24 9.83 -11.36
CA ALA A 376 4.65 10.92 -10.59
C ALA A 376 4.00 10.42 -9.29
N ASP A 377 3.41 9.20 -9.31
CA ASP A 377 2.81 8.57 -8.14
C ASP A 377 3.84 8.24 -7.05
N GLN A 378 5.01 7.71 -7.43
CA GLN A 378 6.08 7.42 -6.45
C GLN A 378 6.50 8.68 -5.70
N LEU A 379 6.61 9.82 -6.39
CA LEU A 379 6.93 11.08 -5.74
C LEU A 379 5.78 11.57 -4.85
N ALA A 380 4.54 11.51 -5.34
CA ALA A 380 3.37 11.92 -4.56
C ALA A 380 3.20 11.07 -3.28
N ILE A 381 3.37 9.75 -3.39
CA ILE A 381 3.30 8.82 -2.25
C ILE A 381 4.48 9.07 -1.28
N GLY A 382 5.70 9.08 -1.81
CA GLY A 382 6.92 9.18 -1.00
C GLY A 382 7.13 10.54 -0.32
N VAL A 383 6.43 11.58 -0.78
CA VAL A 383 6.49 12.92 -0.20
C VAL A 383 5.16 13.29 0.45
N ALA A 384 4.11 13.52 -0.33
CA ALA A 384 2.89 14.12 0.20
C ALA A 384 2.08 13.15 1.08
N VAL A 385 1.92 11.89 0.65
CA VAL A 385 1.19 10.89 1.46
C VAL A 385 1.99 10.55 2.71
N HIS A 386 3.31 10.34 2.58
CA HIS A 386 4.20 10.11 3.71
C HIS A 386 4.08 11.21 4.78
N LEU A 387 4.24 12.48 4.40
CA LEU A 387 4.15 13.62 5.30
C LEU A 387 2.80 13.72 6.02
N ARG A 388 1.70 13.36 5.36
CA ARG A 388 0.37 13.34 6.00
C ARG A 388 0.28 12.27 7.08
N PHE A 389 0.78 11.06 6.83
CA PHE A 389 0.81 10.01 7.84
C PHE A 389 1.70 10.42 9.02
N LEU A 390 2.87 11.00 8.73
CA LEU A 390 3.80 11.46 9.75
C LEU A 390 3.22 12.60 10.61
N SER A 391 2.52 13.55 9.99
CA SER A 391 1.84 14.65 10.71
C SER A 391 0.76 14.11 11.64
N GLN A 392 -0.08 13.20 11.18
CA GLN A 392 -1.14 12.62 11.98
C GLN A 392 -0.59 11.72 13.11
N LEU A 393 0.53 11.02 12.88
CA LEU A 393 1.24 10.32 13.94
C LEU A 393 1.69 11.30 15.03
N ALA A 394 2.34 12.40 14.64
CA ALA A 394 2.80 13.42 15.58
C ALA A 394 1.64 14.08 16.35
N ASP A 395 0.48 14.29 15.72
CA ASP A 395 -0.72 14.82 16.39
C ASP A 395 -1.23 13.90 17.51
N ILE A 396 -1.02 12.58 17.39
CA ILE A 396 -1.42 11.62 18.42
C ILE A 396 -0.32 11.43 19.46
N THR A 397 0.93 11.30 19.06
CA THR A 397 2.03 10.86 19.93
C THR A 397 2.71 12.02 20.66
N CYS A 398 2.56 13.24 20.16
CA CYS A 398 3.05 14.47 20.76
C CYS A 398 1.94 15.29 21.48
N ALA A 399 0.79 14.69 21.76
CA ALA A 399 -0.35 15.36 22.41
C ALA A 399 -0.25 15.31 23.95
#